data_03622e39639e367a9c4689deb24d9dd2
#
_entry.id   03622e39639e367a9c4689deb24d9dd2
#
_cell.length_a   1.000
_cell.length_b   1.000
_cell.length_c   1.000
_cell.angle_alpha   90.00
_cell.angle_beta   90.00
_cell.angle_gamma   90.00
#
_symmetry.space_group_name_H-M   'P 1'
#
loop_
_entity.id
_entity.type
_entity.pdbx_description
1 polymer ?
#
loop_
_entity_poly.entity_id
_entity_poly.type
_entity_poly.pdbx_seq_one_letter_code
_entity_poly.pdbx_strand_id
1 'polypeptide(L)'
;MPAPEIIRQLVGKFQENYAAYHAGKYNEAQLRQEFVDKFFEALGWDVYNKNGVAPDYRDVVVEDSLEIEGGSKAPDYAFKIGKERKFYVEAKKPRVDIQYDIHPAYQLKRYAWNAHLPLSILTDFEELAVYNCKNKPNPSDSAATGRDLYYRYTDYVEKWDEIAGIFSKEAVWKGSFDRFAESSKGKKGTTGVDDAILDDIENWRKLLALNIALRNPQVADEHQLNYAVQMTIDRILFLRICEDRGIEPEDQLKGISKTAGIYPQLVQLFQRADLKYNSGLFHFNKEKGNDGAPDSFTPGLKIDDKVLKEIITSIYYPCPYIFKEIPVEILGQVYEQFLGKVVRLTAGHQARIEEKPEVRKAGGVYYTPK
;
A
#
# COMPACT_ATOMS: atom_id res chain seq x y z
N MET A 1 29.77 3.61 19.15
CA MET A 1 29.40 4.72 20.09
C MET A 1 28.76 4.10 21.32
N PRO A 2 29.18 4.41 22.56
CA PRO A 2 28.53 3.83 23.73
C PRO A 2 27.09 4.31 23.84
N ALA A 3 26.22 3.49 24.42
CA ALA A 3 24.83 3.87 24.64
C ALA A 3 24.74 5.13 25.51
N PRO A 4 23.95 6.13 25.10
CA PRO A 4 23.68 7.32 25.91
C PRO A 4 23.05 6.96 27.25
N GLU A 5 23.27 7.79 28.27
CA GLU A 5 22.74 7.57 29.62
C GLU A 5 21.21 7.42 29.62
N ILE A 6 20.51 8.16 28.79
CA ILE A 6 19.05 8.05 28.67
C ILE A 6 18.59 6.65 28.28
N ILE A 7 19.34 5.91 27.46
CA ILE A 7 19.00 4.53 27.05
C ILE A 7 19.13 3.59 28.27
N ARG A 8 20.18 3.74 29.08
CA ARG A 8 20.34 2.97 30.32
C ARG A 8 19.18 3.23 31.29
N GLN A 9 18.79 4.50 31.42
CA GLN A 9 17.65 4.89 32.26
C GLN A 9 16.32 4.31 31.75
N LEU A 10 16.09 4.33 30.44
CA LEU A 10 14.88 3.74 29.84
C LEU A 10 14.82 2.23 30.09
N VAL A 11 15.94 1.54 29.85
CA VAL A 11 16.05 0.08 30.11
C VAL A 11 15.80 -0.23 31.58
N GLY A 12 16.45 0.49 32.51
CA GLY A 12 16.24 0.34 33.95
C GLY A 12 14.79 0.58 34.36
N LYS A 13 14.21 1.69 33.91
CA LYS A 13 12.80 2.03 34.17
C LYS A 13 11.85 0.95 33.68
N PHE A 14 12.08 0.41 32.46
CA PHE A 14 11.23 -0.65 31.92
C PHE A 14 11.34 -1.93 32.73
N GLN A 15 12.56 -2.32 33.10
CA GLN A 15 12.82 -3.50 33.90
C GLN A 15 12.19 -3.42 35.30
N GLU A 16 12.32 -2.30 35.98
CA GLU A 16 11.75 -2.07 37.32
C GLU A 16 10.21 -2.13 37.33
N ASN A 17 9.57 -1.72 36.25
CA ASN A 17 8.11 -1.61 36.16
C ASN A 17 7.49 -2.62 35.18
N TYR A 18 8.22 -3.65 34.81
CA TYR A 18 7.83 -4.65 33.79
C TYR A 18 6.41 -5.17 33.94
N ALA A 19 6.05 -5.62 35.15
CA ALA A 19 4.72 -6.17 35.43
C ALA A 19 3.60 -5.12 35.26
N ALA A 20 3.87 -3.84 35.57
CA ALA A 20 2.90 -2.77 35.41
C ALA A 20 2.60 -2.47 33.93
N TYR A 21 3.62 -2.51 33.08
CA TYR A 21 3.45 -2.29 31.64
C TYR A 21 2.67 -3.42 30.94
N HIS A 22 2.74 -4.64 31.48
CA HIS A 22 1.97 -5.78 31.00
C HIS A 22 0.56 -5.89 31.60
N ALA A 23 0.23 -5.13 32.63
CA ALA A 23 -1.02 -5.24 33.40
C ALA A 23 -2.29 -4.79 32.63
N GLY A 24 -2.20 -4.47 31.34
CA GLY A 24 -3.33 -4.20 30.44
C GLY A 24 -3.96 -2.81 30.51
N LYS A 25 -3.60 -1.98 31.50
CA LYS A 25 -4.01 -0.56 31.60
C LYS A 25 -3.06 0.38 30.87
N TYR A 26 -1.84 -0.05 30.62
CA TYR A 26 -0.82 0.71 29.90
C TYR A 26 -1.13 0.70 28.40
N ASN A 27 -1.29 1.88 27.82
CA ASN A 27 -1.70 2.01 26.43
C ASN A 27 -0.54 2.42 25.51
N GLU A 28 -0.79 2.36 24.23
CA GLU A 28 0.18 2.62 23.16
C GLU A 28 0.69 4.07 23.17
N ALA A 29 -0.20 5.04 23.45
CA ALA A 29 0.18 6.45 23.55
C ALA A 29 1.13 6.71 24.72
N GLN A 30 0.89 6.06 25.88
CA GLN A 30 1.81 6.15 27.04
C GLN A 30 3.18 5.54 26.70
N LEU A 31 3.21 4.37 26.05
CA LEU A 31 4.45 3.76 25.62
C LEU A 31 5.24 4.69 24.67
N ARG A 32 4.56 5.26 23.71
CA ARG A 32 5.19 6.19 22.76
C ARG A 32 5.88 7.33 23.48
N GLN A 33 5.17 8.06 24.31
CA GLN A 33 5.72 9.20 25.04
C GLN A 33 6.81 8.84 26.06
N GLU A 34 6.65 7.74 26.76
CA GLU A 34 7.55 7.39 27.85
C GLU A 34 8.85 6.72 27.37
N PHE A 35 8.79 5.99 26.25
CA PHE A 35 9.90 5.16 25.79
C PHE A 35 10.27 5.41 24.32
N VAL A 36 9.34 5.24 23.37
CA VAL A 36 9.66 5.22 21.94
C VAL A 36 10.18 6.59 21.47
N ASP A 37 9.50 7.67 21.83
CA ASP A 37 9.92 9.03 21.48
C ASP A 37 11.34 9.32 21.97
N LYS A 38 11.62 9.00 23.24
CA LYS A 38 12.94 9.22 23.86
C LYS A 38 14.04 8.34 23.25
N PHE A 39 13.68 7.11 22.84
CA PHE A 39 14.60 6.23 22.15
C PHE A 39 15.03 6.83 20.82
N PHE A 40 14.09 7.34 20.02
CA PHE A 40 14.41 7.97 18.75
C PHE A 40 15.05 9.35 18.92
N GLU A 41 14.70 10.11 19.96
CA GLU A 41 15.46 11.34 20.32
C GLU A 41 16.93 11.02 20.64
N ALA A 42 17.22 9.92 21.34
CA ALA A 42 18.58 9.47 21.60
C ALA A 42 19.34 9.07 20.32
N LEU A 43 18.63 8.67 19.26
CA LEU A 43 19.17 8.45 17.90
C LEU A 43 19.33 9.76 17.10
N GLY A 44 19.02 10.91 17.70
CA GLY A 44 19.21 12.25 17.10
C GLY A 44 18.02 12.75 16.27
N TRP A 45 16.86 12.11 16.32
CA TRP A 45 15.66 12.55 15.62
C TRP A 45 14.90 13.61 16.41
N ASP A 46 14.44 14.66 15.74
CA ASP A 46 13.59 15.69 16.34
C ASP A 46 12.11 15.27 16.29
N VAL A 47 11.73 14.39 17.24
CA VAL A 47 10.37 13.81 17.29
C VAL A 47 9.30 14.87 17.50
N TYR A 48 9.58 15.90 18.30
CA TYR A 48 8.63 16.93 18.68
C TYR A 48 8.75 18.24 17.90
N ASN A 49 9.55 18.25 16.85
CA ASN A 49 9.83 19.46 16.07
C ASN A 49 10.33 20.64 16.94
N LYS A 50 11.25 20.36 17.86
CA LYS A 50 11.86 21.38 18.77
C LYS A 50 12.60 22.46 17.99
N ASN A 51 13.10 22.12 16.79
CA ASN A 51 13.77 23.05 15.89
C ASN A 51 12.80 23.97 15.12
N GLY A 52 11.48 23.76 15.24
CA GLY A 52 10.47 24.64 14.63
C GLY A 52 10.48 24.68 13.11
N VAL A 53 10.88 23.57 12.44
CA VAL A 53 10.89 23.52 10.98
C VAL A 53 9.46 23.40 10.41
N ALA A 54 9.30 23.85 9.16
CA ALA A 54 8.01 23.76 8.46
C ALA A 54 7.52 22.30 8.35
N PRO A 55 6.20 22.04 8.28
CA PRO A 55 5.63 20.69 8.30
C PRO A 55 6.26 19.72 7.30
N ASP A 56 6.57 20.18 6.07
CA ASP A 56 7.18 19.35 5.03
C ASP A 56 8.60 18.88 5.37
N TYR A 57 9.31 19.61 6.25
CA TYR A 57 10.70 19.36 6.59
C TYR A 57 10.90 18.77 7.98
N ARG A 58 9.82 18.40 8.67
CA ARG A 58 9.91 17.71 9.97
C ARG A 58 10.67 16.40 9.80
N ASP A 59 11.54 16.11 10.76
CA ASP A 59 12.26 14.83 10.81
C ASP A 59 11.32 13.67 11.03
N VAL A 60 10.30 13.86 11.86
CA VAL A 60 9.33 12.84 12.23
C VAL A 60 7.92 13.42 12.07
N VAL A 61 7.11 12.68 11.34
CA VAL A 61 5.66 12.90 11.31
C VAL A 61 5.04 11.86 12.21
N VAL A 62 4.39 12.32 13.26
CA VAL A 62 3.63 11.49 14.20
C VAL A 62 2.19 11.50 13.73
N GLU A 63 1.62 10.36 13.40
CA GLU A 63 0.21 10.26 13.06
C GLU A 63 -0.57 9.98 14.34
N ASP A 64 -1.41 10.93 14.73
CA ASP A 64 -2.42 10.69 15.75
C ASP A 64 -3.45 9.73 15.19
N SER A 65 -3.52 8.57 15.81
CA SER A 65 -4.53 7.55 15.52
C SER A 65 -5.91 7.98 16.02
N LEU A 66 -6.45 9.07 15.46
CA LEU A 66 -7.89 9.28 15.53
C LEU A 66 -8.52 8.15 14.70
N GLU A 67 -9.21 7.25 15.39
CA GLU A 67 -10.00 6.19 14.78
C GLU A 67 -11.04 6.82 13.86
N ILE A 68 -10.71 6.86 12.58
CA ILE A 68 -11.75 6.98 11.56
C ILE A 68 -12.27 5.56 11.40
N GLU A 69 -13.52 5.33 11.78
CA GLU A 69 -14.19 4.03 11.64
C GLU A 69 -13.97 3.51 10.21
N GLY A 70 -13.30 2.35 10.10
CA GLY A 70 -13.12 1.64 8.82
C GLY A 70 -11.86 2.00 8.02
N GLY A 71 -11.16 3.10 8.32
CA GLY A 71 -9.97 3.53 7.59
C GLY A 71 -8.71 2.72 7.93
N SER A 72 -7.89 2.46 6.94
CA SER A 72 -6.55 1.92 7.11
C SER A 72 -5.71 2.90 7.92
N LYS A 73 -5.35 2.56 9.18
CA LYS A 73 -4.52 3.39 10.05
C LYS A 73 -3.13 3.54 9.44
N ALA A 74 -2.62 4.78 9.35
CA ALA A 74 -1.23 5.02 9.01
C ALA A 74 -0.31 4.53 10.16
N PRO A 75 0.98 4.23 9.88
CA PRO A 75 1.96 3.92 10.92
C PRO A 75 2.13 5.08 11.91
N ASP A 76 2.43 4.76 13.17
CA ASP A 76 2.53 5.77 14.23
C ASP A 76 3.56 6.86 13.97
N TYR A 77 4.65 6.52 13.26
CA TYR A 77 5.71 7.47 12.92
C TYR A 77 6.21 7.26 11.50
N ALA A 78 6.45 8.38 10.79
CA ALA A 78 7.20 8.43 9.55
C ALA A 78 8.48 9.26 9.75
N PHE A 79 9.64 8.62 9.57
CA PHE A 79 10.96 9.25 9.68
C PHE A 79 11.43 9.74 8.32
N LYS A 80 11.93 10.99 8.28
CA LYS A 80 12.24 11.69 7.03
C LYS A 80 13.63 12.35 7.07
N ILE A 81 14.24 12.44 5.90
CA ILE A 81 15.36 13.34 5.66
C ILE A 81 14.90 14.37 4.62
N GLY A 82 14.73 15.60 5.03
CA GLY A 82 14.08 16.61 4.20
C GLY A 82 12.63 16.23 3.87
N LYS A 83 12.31 16.13 2.58
CA LYS A 83 10.98 15.69 2.13
C LYS A 83 10.88 14.17 1.92
N GLU A 84 12.01 13.45 1.90
CA GLU A 84 12.06 12.04 1.62
C GLU A 84 11.77 11.20 2.87
N ARG A 85 10.78 10.33 2.79
CA ARG A 85 10.45 9.34 3.82
C ARG A 85 11.45 8.19 3.74
N LYS A 86 12.06 7.82 4.87
CA LYS A 86 13.09 6.77 4.94
C LYS A 86 12.56 5.47 5.53
N PHE A 87 11.81 5.54 6.60
CA PHE A 87 11.19 4.36 7.22
C PHE A 87 9.98 4.72 8.08
N TYR A 88 9.15 3.74 8.33
CA TYR A 88 8.07 3.81 9.32
C TYR A 88 8.47 3.16 10.63
N VAL A 89 7.84 3.62 11.70
CA VAL A 89 7.83 2.92 12.98
C VAL A 89 6.38 2.73 13.41
N GLU A 90 6.04 1.51 13.73
CA GLU A 90 4.77 1.12 14.33
C GLU A 90 5.02 0.73 15.78
N ALA A 91 4.33 1.36 16.70
CA ALA A 91 4.39 1.06 18.13
C ALA A 91 3.22 0.16 18.53
N LYS A 92 3.47 -0.76 19.45
CA LYS A 92 2.44 -1.59 20.09
C LYS A 92 2.63 -1.54 21.60
N LYS A 93 1.55 -1.74 22.34
CA LYS A 93 1.66 -1.88 23.80
C LYS A 93 2.43 -3.16 24.17
N PRO A 94 3.19 -3.21 25.29
CA PRO A 94 4.04 -4.36 25.66
C PRO A 94 3.31 -5.68 25.87
N ARG A 95 1.99 -5.66 25.86
CA ARG A 95 1.16 -6.87 25.92
C ARG A 95 1.08 -7.63 24.59
N VAL A 96 1.45 -6.99 23.48
CA VAL A 96 1.43 -7.58 22.13
C VAL A 96 2.74 -8.32 21.91
N ASP A 97 2.67 -9.59 21.62
CA ASP A 97 3.85 -10.41 21.33
C ASP A 97 4.34 -10.12 19.90
N ILE A 98 5.27 -9.18 19.75
CA ILE A 98 5.82 -8.78 18.45
C ILE A 98 6.60 -9.93 17.79
N GLN A 99 7.18 -10.83 18.60
CA GLN A 99 7.96 -11.93 18.08
C GLN A 99 7.13 -12.91 17.27
N TYR A 100 5.87 -13.13 17.65
CA TYR A 100 5.02 -14.18 17.08
C TYR A 100 3.71 -13.68 16.48
N ASP A 101 3.20 -12.49 16.84
CA ASP A 101 1.96 -11.96 16.29
C ASP A 101 2.17 -11.51 14.84
N ILE A 102 1.41 -12.14 13.95
CA ILE A 102 1.48 -11.90 12.49
C ILE A 102 0.88 -10.53 12.13
N HIS A 103 -0.17 -10.09 12.82
CA HIS A 103 -0.94 -8.92 12.41
C HIS A 103 -0.16 -7.61 12.43
N PRO A 104 0.58 -7.24 13.48
CA PRO A 104 1.38 -6.02 13.50
C PRO A 104 2.49 -6.04 12.43
N ALA A 105 3.15 -7.19 12.25
CA ALA A 105 4.20 -7.36 11.25
C ALA A 105 3.65 -7.24 9.83
N TYR A 106 2.49 -7.84 9.55
CA TYR A 106 1.81 -7.72 8.25
C TYR A 106 1.39 -6.28 7.98
N GLN A 107 0.77 -5.61 8.96
CA GLN A 107 0.34 -4.23 8.86
C GLN A 107 1.51 -3.31 8.50
N LEU A 108 2.61 -3.35 9.27
CA LEU A 108 3.79 -2.55 9.01
C LEU A 108 4.40 -2.80 7.63
N LYS A 109 4.63 -4.07 7.28
CA LYS A 109 5.17 -4.45 5.96
C LYS A 109 4.28 -3.95 4.82
N ARG A 110 2.96 -4.05 5.00
CA ARG A 110 1.98 -3.57 4.03
C ARG A 110 2.09 -2.07 3.77
N TYR A 111 2.18 -1.25 4.82
CA TYR A 111 2.37 0.19 4.68
C TYR A 111 3.69 0.54 4.01
N ALA A 112 4.78 -0.03 4.52
CA ALA A 112 6.12 0.27 4.03
C ALA A 112 6.32 -0.15 2.55
N TRP A 113 5.78 -1.31 2.17
CA TRP A 113 5.84 -1.80 0.79
C TRP A 113 5.09 -0.88 -0.19
N ASN A 114 3.89 -0.43 0.16
CA ASN A 114 3.13 0.51 -0.66
C ASN A 114 3.78 1.90 -0.75
N ALA A 115 4.52 2.31 0.27
CA ALA A 115 5.28 3.55 0.30
C ALA A 115 6.69 3.43 -0.30
N HIS A 116 7.05 2.27 -0.89
CA HIS A 116 8.38 1.97 -1.43
C HIS A 116 9.53 2.09 -0.42
N LEU A 117 9.24 1.87 0.87
CA LEU A 117 10.26 1.93 1.91
C LEU A 117 10.96 0.56 2.03
N PRO A 118 12.30 0.53 2.01
CA PRO A 118 13.04 -0.74 2.03
C PRO A 118 12.99 -1.44 3.37
N LEU A 119 12.93 -0.67 4.46
CA LEU A 119 12.93 -1.16 5.85
C LEU A 119 11.90 -0.39 6.67
N SER A 120 11.36 -1.03 7.72
CA SER A 120 10.55 -0.36 8.74
C SER A 120 10.65 -1.10 10.08
N ILE A 121 10.27 -0.44 11.16
CA ILE A 121 10.47 -0.90 12.53
C ILE A 121 9.12 -1.14 13.21
N LEU A 122 8.99 -2.29 13.85
CA LEU A 122 7.90 -2.60 14.78
C LEU A 122 8.49 -2.68 16.19
N THR A 123 7.89 -1.97 17.15
CA THR A 123 8.40 -1.95 18.53
C THR A 123 7.30 -1.75 19.56
N ASP A 124 7.50 -2.34 20.73
CA ASP A 124 6.75 -2.05 21.94
C ASP A 124 7.71 -1.63 23.08
N PHE A 125 8.91 -1.22 22.71
CA PHE A 125 10.07 -0.98 23.54
C PHE A 125 10.67 -2.24 24.19
N GLU A 126 9.87 -3.22 24.64
CA GLU A 126 10.41 -4.51 25.08
C GLU A 126 11.15 -5.19 23.95
N GLU A 127 10.58 -5.09 22.75
CA GLU A 127 11.08 -5.69 21.52
C GLU A 127 11.21 -4.64 20.43
N LEU A 128 12.21 -4.78 19.59
CA LEU A 128 12.41 -3.97 18.39
C LEU A 128 12.74 -4.89 17.22
N ALA A 129 11.84 -4.96 16.27
CA ALA A 129 11.96 -5.78 15.08
C ALA A 129 12.09 -4.90 13.83
N VAL A 130 13.13 -5.14 13.02
CA VAL A 130 13.35 -4.46 11.75
C VAL A 130 12.96 -5.40 10.62
N TYR A 131 12.04 -4.93 9.78
CA TYR A 131 11.51 -5.69 8.65
C TYR A 131 12.00 -5.16 7.32
N ASN A 132 12.40 -6.09 6.45
CA ASN A 132 12.59 -5.86 5.03
C ASN A 132 11.22 -5.78 4.37
N CYS A 133 10.93 -4.65 3.74
CA CYS A 133 9.63 -4.34 3.17
C CYS A 133 9.64 -4.28 1.63
N LYS A 134 10.68 -4.82 0.98
CA LYS A 134 10.81 -4.81 -0.48
C LYS A 134 9.93 -5.83 -1.20
N ASN A 135 9.43 -6.84 -0.46
CA ASN A 135 8.62 -7.92 -1.03
C ASN A 135 7.14 -7.70 -0.77
N LYS A 136 6.30 -8.14 -1.71
CA LYS A 136 4.84 -8.16 -1.54
C LYS A 136 4.48 -8.90 -0.25
N PRO A 137 3.88 -8.23 0.74
CA PRO A 137 3.52 -8.89 2.00
C PRO A 137 2.34 -9.85 1.80
N ASN A 138 2.37 -10.98 2.50
CA ASN A 138 1.30 -11.96 2.46
C ASN A 138 0.65 -12.07 3.85
N PRO A 139 -0.69 -12.04 3.97
CA PRO A 139 -1.37 -12.19 5.27
C PRO A 139 -1.06 -13.52 5.98
N SER A 140 -0.61 -14.54 5.26
CA SER A 140 -0.23 -15.84 5.81
C SER A 140 1.25 -15.96 6.19
N ASP A 141 2.06 -14.91 5.98
CA ASP A 141 3.45 -14.89 6.41
C ASP A 141 3.56 -15.00 7.92
N SER A 142 4.57 -15.73 8.42
CA SER A 142 4.89 -15.68 9.85
C SER A 142 5.39 -14.28 10.26
N ALA A 143 5.32 -13.98 11.56
CA ALA A 143 5.88 -12.75 12.10
C ALA A 143 7.40 -12.62 11.87
N ALA A 144 8.10 -13.73 11.69
CA ALA A 144 9.54 -13.76 11.38
C ALA A 144 9.85 -13.51 9.90
N THR A 145 8.86 -13.59 9.00
CA THR A 145 9.09 -13.43 7.55
C THR A 145 9.53 -12.00 7.23
N GLY A 146 10.73 -11.86 6.67
CA GLY A 146 11.32 -10.57 6.32
C GLY A 146 11.89 -9.80 7.53
N ARG A 147 11.99 -10.40 8.71
CA ARG A 147 12.60 -9.77 9.88
C ARG A 147 14.13 -9.91 9.80
N ASP A 148 14.79 -8.79 9.51
CA ASP A 148 16.25 -8.75 9.33
C ASP A 148 16.99 -8.61 10.66
N LEU A 149 16.44 -7.80 11.61
CA LEU A 149 17.01 -7.60 12.95
C LEU A 149 15.93 -7.74 14.01
N TYR A 150 16.35 -8.18 15.18
CA TYR A 150 15.47 -8.30 16.34
C TYR A 150 16.30 -8.10 17.62
N TYR A 151 15.86 -7.17 18.46
CA TYR A 151 16.48 -6.85 19.75
C TYR A 151 15.42 -6.86 20.84
N ARG A 152 15.85 -7.24 22.04
CA ARG A 152 15.07 -7.00 23.27
C ARG A 152 15.63 -5.77 23.99
N TYR A 153 14.84 -5.15 24.85
CA TYR A 153 15.26 -3.98 25.61
C TYR A 153 16.55 -4.23 26.39
N THR A 154 16.81 -5.45 26.83
CA THR A 154 18.05 -5.89 27.49
C THR A 154 19.30 -5.77 26.61
N ASP A 155 19.11 -5.78 25.30
CA ASP A 155 20.19 -5.74 24.32
C ASP A 155 20.56 -4.30 23.95
N TYR A 156 19.68 -3.32 24.19
CA TYR A 156 19.84 -1.95 23.68
C TYR A 156 21.13 -1.27 24.09
N VAL A 157 21.60 -1.52 25.33
CA VAL A 157 22.83 -0.90 25.80
C VAL A 157 24.07 -1.50 25.11
N GLU A 158 24.11 -2.81 24.96
CA GLU A 158 25.22 -3.52 24.33
C GLU A 158 25.22 -3.33 22.80
N LYS A 159 24.03 -3.38 22.19
CA LYS A 159 23.83 -3.29 20.73
C LYS A 159 23.63 -1.87 20.22
N TRP A 160 23.79 -0.86 21.09
CA TRP A 160 23.52 0.53 20.71
C TRP A 160 24.29 1.00 19.49
N ASP A 161 25.57 0.64 19.39
CA ASP A 161 26.41 1.05 18.26
C ASP A 161 25.89 0.49 16.92
N GLU A 162 25.42 -0.75 16.94
CA GLU A 162 24.79 -1.39 15.79
C GLU A 162 23.48 -0.67 15.41
N ILE A 163 22.60 -0.44 16.39
CA ILE A 163 21.31 0.23 16.18
C ILE A 163 21.53 1.67 15.68
N ALA A 164 22.39 2.44 16.36
CA ALA A 164 22.68 3.81 16.01
C ALA A 164 23.41 3.93 14.66
N GLY A 165 24.27 2.97 14.33
CA GLY A 165 24.97 2.90 13.06
C GLY A 165 24.06 2.75 11.83
N ILE A 166 22.83 2.29 12.04
CA ILE A 166 21.82 2.12 10.98
C ILE A 166 20.75 3.21 11.07
N PHE A 167 20.17 3.45 12.26
CA PHE A 167 18.94 4.19 12.46
C PHE A 167 19.09 5.59 13.07
N SER A 168 20.30 5.99 13.50
CA SER A 168 20.46 7.40 13.91
C SER A 168 20.24 8.34 12.72
N LYS A 169 19.76 9.55 12.99
CA LYS A 169 19.54 10.57 11.95
C LYS A 169 20.81 10.80 11.12
N GLU A 170 21.96 10.85 11.79
CA GLU A 170 23.26 11.01 11.14
C GLU A 170 23.61 9.83 10.23
N ALA A 171 23.38 8.59 10.68
CA ALA A 171 23.63 7.38 9.91
C ALA A 171 22.72 7.29 8.67
N VAL A 172 21.45 7.63 8.83
CA VAL A 172 20.48 7.69 7.72
C VAL A 172 20.90 8.76 6.72
N TRP A 173 21.26 9.95 7.19
CA TRP A 173 21.72 11.05 6.32
C TRP A 173 23.00 10.72 5.55
N LYS A 174 23.93 9.99 6.18
CA LYS A 174 25.17 9.50 5.56
C LYS A 174 24.99 8.27 4.68
N GLY A 175 23.77 7.76 4.49
CA GLY A 175 23.45 6.63 3.65
C GLY A 175 23.81 5.27 4.25
N SER A 176 24.09 5.16 5.57
CA SER A 176 24.33 3.86 6.22
C SER A 176 23.09 2.99 6.24
N PHE A 177 21.93 3.61 6.45
CA PHE A 177 20.62 2.96 6.34
C PHE A 177 20.40 2.36 4.95
N ASP A 178 20.66 3.14 3.89
CA ASP A 178 20.45 2.69 2.51
C ASP A 178 21.40 1.53 2.17
N ARG A 179 22.68 1.60 2.60
CA ARG A 179 23.64 0.49 2.45
C ARG A 179 23.21 -0.77 3.19
N PHE A 180 22.70 -0.64 4.43
CA PHE A 180 22.18 -1.78 5.17
C PHE A 180 20.96 -2.37 4.44
N ALA A 181 20.02 -1.54 4.01
CA ALA A 181 18.87 -1.96 3.25
C ALA A 181 19.23 -2.68 1.94
N GLU A 182 20.32 -2.27 1.27
CA GLU A 182 20.82 -2.93 0.06
C GLU A 182 21.51 -4.26 0.38
N SER A 183 22.26 -4.35 1.49
CA SER A 183 22.96 -5.56 1.90
C SER A 183 22.01 -6.66 2.36
N SER A 184 20.88 -6.29 2.94
CA SER A 184 19.77 -7.19 3.30
C SER A 184 19.00 -7.62 2.04
N LYS A 185 19.72 -8.03 0.98
CA LYS A 185 19.11 -8.57 -0.24
C LYS A 185 18.39 -9.86 0.12
N GLY A 186 17.09 -9.73 0.30
CA GLY A 186 16.20 -10.88 0.35
C GLY A 186 16.47 -11.79 -0.84
N LYS A 187 16.43 -13.08 -0.59
CA LYS A 187 16.56 -14.14 -1.60
C LYS A 187 15.70 -13.80 -2.80
N LYS A 188 16.25 -13.98 -4.01
CA LYS A 188 15.64 -13.82 -5.35
C LYS A 188 14.14 -13.54 -5.37
N GLY A 189 13.74 -12.37 -5.88
CA GLY A 189 12.35 -12.04 -6.20
C GLY A 189 11.78 -10.89 -5.39
N THR A 190 12.43 -9.72 -5.40
CA THR A 190 11.75 -8.48 -4.97
C THR A 190 10.68 -8.15 -6.00
N THR A 191 9.42 -8.18 -5.57
CA THR A 191 8.29 -7.75 -6.40
C THR A 191 7.81 -6.41 -5.85
N GLY A 192 8.09 -5.33 -6.58
CA GLY A 192 7.60 -3.99 -6.27
C GLY A 192 6.07 -3.94 -6.30
N VAL A 193 5.51 -2.87 -5.75
CA VAL A 193 4.05 -2.67 -5.76
C VAL A 193 3.53 -2.46 -7.18
N ASP A 194 4.31 -1.82 -8.04
CA ASP A 194 4.08 -1.59 -9.46
C ASP A 194 3.96 -2.90 -10.25
N ASP A 195 4.96 -3.77 -10.15
CA ASP A 195 4.93 -5.08 -10.80
C ASP A 195 3.75 -5.94 -10.30
N ALA A 196 3.53 -5.95 -8.99
CA ALA A 196 2.49 -6.77 -8.38
C ALA A 196 1.07 -6.33 -8.79
N ILE A 197 0.81 -5.02 -8.82
CA ILE A 197 -0.51 -4.50 -9.22
C ILE A 197 -0.75 -4.70 -10.72
N LEU A 198 0.32 -4.60 -11.53
CA LEU A 198 0.24 -4.89 -12.96
C LEU A 198 -0.12 -6.35 -13.22
N ASP A 199 0.52 -7.29 -12.51
CA ASP A 199 0.22 -8.72 -12.61
C ASP A 199 -1.24 -9.02 -12.22
N ASP A 200 -1.73 -8.40 -11.14
CA ASP A 200 -3.11 -8.56 -10.69
C ASP A 200 -4.09 -7.99 -11.73
N ILE A 201 -3.82 -6.80 -12.30
CA ILE A 201 -4.64 -6.21 -13.37
C ILE A 201 -4.65 -7.11 -14.61
N GLU A 202 -3.51 -7.69 -14.99
CA GLU A 202 -3.46 -8.62 -16.12
C GLU A 202 -4.30 -9.88 -15.88
N ASN A 203 -4.32 -10.38 -14.66
CA ASN A 203 -5.19 -11.51 -14.29
C ASN A 203 -6.67 -11.13 -14.36
N TRP A 204 -7.06 -9.95 -13.85
CA TRP A 204 -8.43 -9.46 -13.95
C TRP A 204 -8.88 -9.26 -15.41
N ARG A 205 -7.97 -8.76 -16.26
CA ARG A 205 -8.24 -8.64 -17.71
C ARG A 205 -8.58 -9.99 -18.35
N LYS A 206 -7.81 -11.04 -18.02
CA LYS A 206 -8.06 -12.40 -18.53
C LYS A 206 -9.43 -12.90 -18.06
N LEU A 207 -9.74 -12.77 -16.77
CA LEU A 207 -11.00 -13.21 -16.19
C LEU A 207 -12.20 -12.49 -16.83
N LEU A 208 -12.14 -11.16 -16.93
CA LEU A 208 -13.19 -10.35 -17.53
C LEU A 208 -13.36 -10.64 -19.02
N ALA A 209 -12.27 -10.72 -19.78
CA ALA A 209 -12.34 -10.98 -21.21
C ALA A 209 -13.03 -12.32 -21.53
N LEU A 210 -12.66 -13.38 -20.81
CA LEU A 210 -13.29 -14.69 -20.96
C LEU A 210 -14.78 -14.64 -20.61
N ASN A 211 -15.13 -13.98 -19.52
CA ASN A 211 -16.51 -13.88 -19.07
C ASN A 211 -17.37 -13.01 -19.99
N ILE A 212 -16.86 -11.83 -20.38
CA ILE A 212 -17.58 -10.92 -21.29
C ILE A 212 -17.81 -11.60 -22.63
N ALA A 213 -16.80 -12.25 -23.23
CA ALA A 213 -16.93 -12.96 -24.49
C ALA A 213 -17.97 -14.11 -24.40
N LEU A 214 -17.99 -14.85 -23.28
CA LEU A 214 -18.93 -15.95 -23.09
C LEU A 214 -20.39 -15.45 -22.91
N ARG A 215 -20.58 -14.35 -22.18
CA ARG A 215 -21.92 -13.85 -21.80
C ARG A 215 -22.52 -12.88 -22.80
N ASN A 216 -21.70 -12.35 -23.72
CA ASN A 216 -22.11 -11.32 -24.68
C ASN A 216 -21.68 -11.71 -26.11
N PRO A 217 -22.39 -12.64 -26.76
CA PRO A 217 -22.07 -13.09 -28.13
C PRO A 217 -22.09 -11.96 -29.18
N GLN A 218 -22.75 -10.85 -28.87
CA GLN A 218 -22.80 -9.65 -29.70
C GLN A 218 -21.50 -8.82 -29.68
N VAL A 219 -20.59 -9.08 -28.73
CA VAL A 219 -19.25 -8.48 -28.70
C VAL A 219 -18.40 -9.16 -29.74
N ALA A 220 -18.44 -8.63 -30.97
CA ALA A 220 -18.01 -9.33 -32.17
C ALA A 220 -16.51 -9.19 -32.44
N ASP A 221 -15.87 -8.14 -31.94
CA ASP A 221 -14.49 -7.85 -32.26
C ASP A 221 -13.60 -7.65 -31.01
N GLU A 222 -12.30 -7.81 -31.24
CA GLU A 222 -11.27 -7.69 -30.22
C GLU A 222 -11.21 -6.27 -29.62
N HIS A 223 -11.52 -5.24 -30.41
CA HIS A 223 -11.48 -3.86 -29.95
C HIS A 223 -12.58 -3.59 -28.92
N GLN A 224 -13.83 -4.01 -29.22
CA GLN A 224 -14.96 -3.90 -28.29
C GLN A 224 -14.72 -4.66 -27.00
N LEU A 225 -14.16 -5.88 -27.10
CA LEU A 225 -13.81 -6.69 -25.93
C LEU A 225 -12.78 -5.99 -25.05
N ASN A 226 -11.70 -5.49 -25.65
CA ASN A 226 -10.64 -4.78 -24.90
C ASN A 226 -11.18 -3.48 -24.28
N TYR A 227 -12.00 -2.72 -24.99
CA TYR A 227 -12.66 -1.55 -24.45
C TYR A 227 -13.53 -1.88 -23.23
N ALA A 228 -14.38 -2.90 -23.32
CA ALA A 228 -15.25 -3.33 -22.24
C ALA A 228 -14.45 -3.74 -20.98
N VAL A 229 -13.40 -4.55 -21.17
CA VAL A 229 -12.52 -4.99 -20.11
C VAL A 229 -11.82 -3.82 -19.45
N GLN A 230 -11.23 -2.95 -20.24
CA GLN A 230 -10.50 -1.78 -19.78
C GLN A 230 -11.40 -0.84 -18.97
N MET A 231 -12.52 -0.41 -19.55
CA MET A 231 -13.43 0.52 -18.88
C MET A 231 -13.98 -0.05 -17.55
N THR A 232 -14.22 -1.36 -17.49
CA THR A 232 -14.69 -2.00 -16.26
C THR A 232 -13.62 -1.95 -15.16
N ILE A 233 -12.37 -2.29 -15.47
CA ILE A 233 -11.27 -2.26 -14.51
C ILE A 233 -10.95 -0.83 -14.09
N ASP A 234 -10.83 0.09 -15.04
CA ASP A 234 -10.47 1.48 -14.78
C ASP A 234 -11.47 2.15 -13.84
N ARG A 235 -12.77 1.94 -14.07
CA ARG A 235 -13.84 2.48 -13.22
C ARG A 235 -13.82 1.92 -11.81
N ILE A 236 -13.60 0.61 -11.68
CA ILE A 236 -13.48 -0.05 -10.36
C ILE A 236 -12.26 0.48 -9.61
N LEU A 237 -11.09 0.53 -10.25
CA LEU A 237 -9.86 1.02 -9.63
C LEU A 237 -9.95 2.50 -9.27
N PHE A 238 -10.51 3.34 -10.14
CA PHE A 238 -10.71 4.76 -9.87
C PHE A 238 -11.54 4.96 -8.60
N LEU A 239 -12.69 4.30 -8.51
CA LEU A 239 -13.56 4.40 -7.34
C LEU A 239 -12.89 3.87 -6.08
N ARG A 240 -12.14 2.77 -6.18
CA ARG A 240 -11.40 2.21 -5.04
C ARG A 240 -10.31 3.18 -4.54
N ILE A 241 -9.60 3.84 -5.46
CA ILE A 241 -8.62 4.88 -5.11
C ILE A 241 -9.33 6.07 -4.44
N CYS A 242 -10.49 6.49 -4.94
CA CYS A 242 -11.28 7.57 -4.35
C CYS A 242 -11.77 7.22 -2.94
N GLU A 243 -12.20 5.97 -2.70
CA GLU A 243 -12.54 5.47 -1.35
C GLU A 243 -11.35 5.56 -0.40
N ASP A 244 -10.19 5.01 -0.79
CA ASP A 244 -8.97 5.00 0.05
C ASP A 244 -8.47 6.42 0.37
N ARG A 245 -8.75 7.38 -0.49
CA ARG A 245 -8.39 8.80 -0.31
C ARG A 245 -9.46 9.63 0.38
N GLY A 246 -10.57 9.03 0.81
CA GLY A 246 -11.67 9.71 1.47
C GLY A 246 -12.48 10.65 0.56
N ILE A 247 -12.37 10.53 -0.77
CA ILE A 247 -13.14 11.31 -1.76
C ILE A 247 -14.53 10.71 -1.97
N GLU A 248 -14.61 9.38 -1.90
CA GLU A 248 -15.84 8.59 -1.92
C GLU A 248 -16.06 7.91 -0.56
N PRO A 249 -17.33 7.58 -0.20
CA PRO A 249 -17.62 6.80 0.98
C PRO A 249 -16.90 5.45 0.95
N GLU A 250 -16.38 5.03 2.10
CA GLU A 250 -15.68 3.75 2.23
C GLU A 250 -16.59 2.55 1.97
N ASP A 251 -15.96 1.45 1.50
CA ASP A 251 -16.61 0.14 1.34
C ASP A 251 -17.81 0.09 0.38
N GLN A 252 -18.03 1.08 -0.50
CA GLN A 252 -19.15 1.07 -1.47
C GLN A 252 -19.04 -0.14 -2.42
N LEU A 253 -17.88 -0.31 -3.08
CA LEU A 253 -17.65 -1.44 -3.97
C LEU A 253 -17.73 -2.77 -3.22
N LYS A 254 -17.17 -2.83 -2.01
CA LYS A 254 -17.22 -4.01 -1.14
C LYS A 254 -18.67 -4.35 -0.73
N GLY A 255 -19.49 -3.33 -0.46
CA GLY A 255 -20.92 -3.50 -0.19
C GLY A 255 -21.64 -4.14 -1.38
N ILE A 256 -21.41 -3.62 -2.59
CA ILE A 256 -21.98 -4.16 -3.84
C ILE A 256 -21.52 -5.61 -4.06
N SER A 257 -20.25 -5.95 -3.78
CA SER A 257 -19.73 -7.31 -3.97
C SER A 257 -20.41 -8.38 -3.11
N LYS A 258 -21.13 -7.98 -2.07
CA LYS A 258 -21.86 -8.90 -1.18
C LYS A 258 -23.30 -9.17 -1.61
N THR A 259 -23.77 -8.49 -2.65
CA THR A 259 -25.14 -8.58 -3.16
C THR A 259 -25.22 -9.43 -4.43
N ALA A 260 -26.44 -9.74 -4.90
CA ALA A 260 -26.67 -10.32 -6.21
C ALA A 260 -26.85 -9.23 -7.27
N GLY A 261 -26.50 -9.51 -8.52
CA GLY A 261 -26.59 -8.55 -9.61
C GLY A 261 -25.54 -7.43 -9.48
N ILE A 262 -24.29 -7.81 -9.26
CA ILE A 262 -23.19 -6.87 -9.01
C ILE A 262 -23.03 -5.88 -10.18
N TYR A 263 -23.01 -6.35 -11.42
CA TYR A 263 -22.74 -5.47 -12.56
C TYR A 263 -23.79 -4.35 -12.76
N PRO A 264 -25.09 -4.63 -12.72
CA PRO A 264 -26.10 -3.56 -12.76
C PRO A 264 -25.96 -2.51 -11.65
N GLN A 265 -25.55 -2.91 -10.45
CA GLN A 265 -25.31 -1.97 -9.34
C GLN A 265 -24.03 -1.14 -9.56
N LEU A 266 -22.98 -1.76 -10.12
CA LEU A 266 -21.78 -1.02 -10.55
C LEU A 266 -22.10 0.01 -11.62
N VAL A 267 -22.92 -0.35 -12.61
CA VAL A 267 -23.37 0.60 -13.65
C VAL A 267 -24.09 1.79 -13.02
N GLN A 268 -24.98 1.58 -12.06
CA GLN A 268 -25.62 2.69 -11.33
C GLN A 268 -24.61 3.56 -10.57
N LEU A 269 -23.60 2.94 -9.95
CA LEU A 269 -22.53 3.65 -9.27
C LEU A 269 -21.69 4.46 -10.28
N PHE A 270 -21.34 3.89 -11.43
CA PHE A 270 -20.62 4.57 -12.51
C PHE A 270 -21.40 5.77 -13.08
N GLN A 271 -22.72 5.62 -13.25
CA GLN A 271 -23.58 6.74 -13.69
C GLN A 271 -23.64 7.87 -12.65
N ARG A 272 -23.62 7.55 -11.36
CA ARG A 272 -23.48 8.58 -10.30
C ARG A 272 -22.13 9.27 -10.35
N ALA A 273 -21.06 8.51 -10.61
CA ALA A 273 -19.72 9.04 -10.78
C ALA A 273 -19.60 9.97 -11.99
N ASP A 274 -20.31 9.69 -13.10
CA ASP A 274 -20.42 10.55 -14.27
C ASP A 274 -20.91 11.97 -13.90
N LEU A 275 -21.98 12.04 -13.11
CA LEU A 275 -22.53 13.30 -12.62
C LEU A 275 -21.56 14.08 -11.70
N LYS A 276 -20.66 13.38 -11.00
CA LYS A 276 -19.75 13.98 -10.02
C LYS A 276 -18.42 14.42 -10.64
N TYR A 277 -17.85 13.59 -11.52
CA TYR A 277 -16.47 13.76 -11.96
C TYR A 277 -16.33 14.38 -13.36
N ASN A 278 -17.39 14.41 -14.16
CA ASN A 278 -17.38 14.96 -15.53
C ASN A 278 -16.09 14.59 -16.29
N SER A 279 -15.78 13.28 -16.36
CA SER A 279 -14.56 12.77 -16.92
C SER A 279 -14.82 11.80 -18.08
N GLY A 280 -13.87 11.69 -19.03
CA GLY A 280 -14.00 10.73 -20.13
C GLY A 280 -14.07 9.26 -19.67
N LEU A 281 -13.72 8.96 -18.42
CA LEU A 281 -13.83 7.62 -17.83
C LEU A 281 -15.29 7.26 -17.52
N PHE A 282 -16.07 8.23 -17.03
CA PHE A 282 -17.50 8.10 -16.75
C PHE A 282 -18.25 9.05 -17.67
N HIS A 283 -18.59 8.61 -18.87
CA HIS A 283 -19.30 9.43 -19.85
C HIS A 283 -20.44 8.61 -20.44
N PHE A 284 -21.62 8.67 -19.81
CA PHE A 284 -22.81 7.91 -20.22
C PHE A 284 -23.87 8.80 -20.88
N ASN A 285 -23.79 10.13 -20.72
CA ASN A 285 -24.75 11.07 -21.22
C ASN A 285 -24.08 12.09 -22.15
N LYS A 286 -24.81 12.53 -23.17
CA LYS A 286 -24.33 13.57 -24.09
C LYS A 286 -24.34 14.92 -23.40
N GLU A 287 -23.18 15.50 -23.17
CA GLU A 287 -23.00 16.79 -22.51
C GLU A 287 -22.60 17.89 -23.52
N LYS A 288 -23.03 19.13 -23.21
CA LYS A 288 -22.63 20.30 -24.01
C LYS A 288 -21.14 20.59 -23.78
N GLY A 289 -20.34 20.53 -24.84
CA GLY A 289 -18.89 20.83 -24.77
C GLY A 289 -17.99 19.61 -24.61
N ASN A 290 -18.53 18.39 -24.60
CA ASN A 290 -17.77 17.16 -24.69
C ASN A 290 -17.98 16.54 -26.08
N ASP A 291 -16.92 16.51 -26.90
CA ASP A 291 -16.99 16.03 -28.30
C ASP A 291 -16.94 14.49 -28.39
N GLY A 292 -16.78 13.78 -27.25
CA GLY A 292 -16.79 12.33 -27.18
C GLY A 292 -18.19 11.72 -27.29
N ALA A 293 -18.32 10.57 -27.95
CA ALA A 293 -19.55 9.79 -27.92
C ALA A 293 -19.75 9.15 -26.53
N PRO A 294 -20.97 9.26 -25.93
CA PRO A 294 -21.25 8.58 -24.66
C PRO A 294 -21.08 7.06 -24.77
N ASP A 295 -20.62 6.45 -23.67
CA ASP A 295 -20.54 4.99 -23.54
C ASP A 295 -21.93 4.39 -23.38
N SER A 296 -22.56 4.05 -24.50
CA SER A 296 -23.83 3.31 -24.55
C SER A 296 -23.63 1.80 -24.58
N PHE A 297 -22.37 1.34 -24.68
CA PHE A 297 -22.05 -0.06 -24.90
C PHE A 297 -21.85 -0.82 -23.59
N THR A 298 -20.97 -0.34 -22.69
CA THR A 298 -20.64 -1.09 -21.48
C THR A 298 -21.80 -1.27 -20.51
N PRO A 299 -22.78 -0.34 -20.36
CA PRO A 299 -23.91 -0.55 -19.46
C PRO A 299 -24.79 -1.76 -19.81
N GLY A 300 -24.81 -2.15 -21.09
CA GLY A 300 -25.59 -3.29 -21.61
C GLY A 300 -24.93 -4.66 -21.46
N LEU A 301 -23.71 -4.72 -20.95
CA LEU A 301 -22.98 -6.00 -20.81
C LEU A 301 -23.56 -6.89 -19.71
N LYS A 302 -23.38 -8.19 -19.91
CA LYS A 302 -23.62 -9.22 -18.89
C LYS A 302 -22.27 -9.71 -18.37
N ILE A 303 -22.02 -9.53 -17.08
CA ILE A 303 -20.83 -10.00 -16.39
C ILE A 303 -21.25 -10.76 -15.15
N ASP A 304 -20.72 -11.97 -14.97
CA ASP A 304 -21.10 -12.84 -13.85
C ASP A 304 -20.62 -12.26 -12.51
N ASP A 305 -21.48 -12.30 -11.51
CA ASP A 305 -21.20 -11.85 -10.14
C ASP A 305 -19.92 -12.47 -9.56
N LYS A 306 -19.66 -13.75 -9.89
CA LYS A 306 -18.46 -14.45 -9.40
C LYS A 306 -17.16 -13.74 -9.80
N VAL A 307 -17.06 -13.32 -11.07
CA VAL A 307 -15.86 -12.64 -11.60
C VAL A 307 -15.68 -11.28 -10.96
N LEU A 308 -16.76 -10.50 -10.90
CA LEU A 308 -16.72 -9.15 -10.29
C LEU A 308 -16.43 -9.22 -8.79
N LYS A 309 -17.01 -10.18 -8.09
CA LYS A 309 -16.75 -10.41 -6.67
C LYS A 309 -15.29 -10.74 -6.41
N GLU A 310 -14.69 -11.62 -7.23
CA GLU A 310 -13.28 -11.97 -7.14
C GLU A 310 -12.40 -10.72 -7.31
N ILE A 311 -12.62 -9.92 -8.36
CA ILE A 311 -11.88 -8.70 -8.60
C ILE A 311 -12.05 -7.69 -7.46
N ILE A 312 -13.29 -7.40 -7.07
CA ILE A 312 -13.55 -6.41 -6.02
C ILE A 312 -12.96 -6.86 -4.68
N THR A 313 -13.13 -8.12 -4.28
CA THR A 313 -12.58 -8.58 -2.99
C THR A 313 -11.05 -8.57 -2.97
N SER A 314 -10.38 -8.73 -4.11
CA SER A 314 -8.91 -8.71 -4.21
C SER A 314 -8.29 -7.33 -4.00
N ILE A 315 -9.09 -6.26 -4.01
CA ILE A 315 -8.63 -4.87 -3.78
C ILE A 315 -9.01 -4.32 -2.40
N TYR A 316 -9.59 -5.14 -1.52
CA TYR A 316 -9.90 -4.80 -0.13
C TYR A 316 -9.09 -5.66 0.84
N TYR A 317 -8.92 -5.16 2.08
CA TYR A 317 -8.24 -5.93 3.13
C TYR A 317 -8.83 -7.36 3.24
N PRO A 318 -7.97 -8.41 3.30
CA PRO A 318 -6.52 -8.40 3.57
C PRO A 318 -5.61 -8.27 2.34
N CYS A 319 -6.03 -7.59 1.25
CA CYS A 319 -5.13 -7.36 0.11
C CYS A 319 -3.88 -6.56 0.55
N PRO A 320 -2.75 -6.71 -0.16
CA PRO A 320 -1.53 -6.00 0.19
C PRO A 320 -1.57 -4.50 -0.16
N TYR A 321 -2.50 -4.06 -1.04
CA TYR A 321 -2.54 -2.69 -1.53
C TYR A 321 -3.16 -1.70 -0.54
N ILE A 322 -2.57 -0.50 -0.48
CA ILE A 322 -3.09 0.69 0.20
C ILE A 322 -3.00 1.83 -0.82
N PHE A 323 -4.06 2.05 -1.57
CA PHE A 323 -4.03 2.97 -2.72
C PHE A 323 -3.75 4.43 -2.34
N LYS A 324 -4.00 4.86 -1.11
CA LYS A 324 -3.62 6.19 -0.63
C LYS A 324 -2.12 6.38 -0.46
N GLU A 325 -1.38 5.29 -0.16
CA GLU A 325 0.07 5.30 0.05
C GLU A 325 0.86 5.10 -1.26
N ILE A 326 0.22 4.51 -2.29
CA ILE A 326 0.87 4.30 -3.58
C ILE A 326 1.07 5.66 -4.27
N PRO A 327 2.32 6.02 -4.62
CA PRO A 327 2.61 7.25 -5.37
C PRO A 327 1.83 7.34 -6.68
N VAL A 328 1.40 8.55 -7.04
CA VAL A 328 0.61 8.77 -8.27
C VAL A 328 1.41 8.39 -9.52
N GLU A 329 2.72 8.58 -9.47
CA GLU A 329 3.66 8.25 -10.55
C GLU A 329 3.65 6.74 -10.83
N ILE A 330 3.59 5.93 -9.79
CA ILE A 330 3.51 4.45 -9.90
C ILE A 330 2.18 4.04 -10.52
N LEU A 331 1.07 4.60 -10.04
CA LEU A 331 -0.23 4.34 -10.65
C LEU A 331 -0.26 4.74 -12.12
N GLY A 332 0.41 5.85 -12.48
CA GLY A 332 0.57 6.31 -13.85
C GLY A 332 1.36 5.32 -14.70
N GLN A 333 2.50 4.84 -14.22
CA GLN A 333 3.34 3.85 -14.90
C GLN A 333 2.62 2.51 -15.12
N VAL A 334 1.92 2.02 -14.09
CA VAL A 334 1.08 0.81 -14.19
C VAL A 334 0.02 0.98 -15.26
N TYR A 335 -0.64 2.15 -15.28
CA TYR A 335 -1.67 2.45 -16.26
C TYR A 335 -1.12 2.52 -17.69
N GLU A 336 0.04 3.13 -17.88
CA GLU A 336 0.73 3.20 -19.17
C GLU A 336 1.10 1.81 -19.71
N GLN A 337 1.67 0.95 -18.87
CA GLN A 337 1.98 -0.43 -19.23
C GLN A 337 0.69 -1.23 -19.54
N PHE A 338 -0.37 -0.99 -18.78
CA PHE A 338 -1.67 -1.57 -19.01
C PHE A 338 -2.22 -1.20 -20.40
N LEU A 339 -2.14 0.08 -20.79
CA LEU A 339 -2.59 0.56 -22.10
C LEU A 339 -1.76 -0.01 -23.27
N GLY A 340 -0.51 -0.36 -23.03
CA GLY A 340 0.40 -0.94 -24.02
C GLY A 340 0.08 -2.39 -24.42
N LYS A 341 -0.84 -3.05 -23.72
CA LYS A 341 -1.17 -4.47 -23.91
C LYS A 341 -2.63 -4.66 -24.33
N VAL A 342 -2.90 -5.74 -25.05
CA VAL A 342 -4.25 -6.16 -25.48
C VAL A 342 -4.54 -7.58 -25.02
N VAL A 343 -5.81 -7.88 -24.80
CA VAL A 343 -6.29 -9.25 -24.60
C VAL A 343 -6.72 -9.81 -25.94
N ARG A 344 -6.21 -10.98 -26.26
CA ARG A 344 -6.66 -11.80 -27.39
C ARG A 344 -7.28 -13.09 -26.93
N LEU A 345 -8.35 -13.50 -27.61
CA LEU A 345 -8.93 -14.82 -27.44
C LEU A 345 -8.36 -15.77 -28.48
N THR A 346 -7.80 -16.88 -28.02
CA THR A 346 -7.38 -17.96 -28.93
C THR A 346 -8.61 -18.70 -29.47
N ALA A 347 -8.43 -19.48 -30.54
CA ALA A 347 -9.48 -20.35 -31.10
C ALA A 347 -10.03 -21.34 -30.05
N GLY A 348 -9.26 -21.67 -29.01
CA GLY A 348 -9.70 -22.49 -27.87
C GLY A 348 -10.31 -21.68 -26.73
N HIS A 349 -10.73 -20.42 -26.93
CA HIS A 349 -11.35 -19.53 -25.95
C HIS A 349 -10.50 -19.25 -24.71
N GLN A 350 -9.15 -19.29 -24.87
CA GLN A 350 -8.23 -18.86 -23.81
C GLN A 350 -7.85 -17.41 -24.01
N ALA A 351 -7.91 -16.61 -22.95
CA ALA A 351 -7.43 -15.23 -22.99
C ALA A 351 -5.91 -15.18 -22.82
N ARG A 352 -5.25 -14.47 -23.75
CA ARG A 352 -3.81 -14.15 -23.68
C ARG A 352 -3.64 -12.64 -23.68
N ILE A 353 -2.66 -12.17 -22.91
CA ILE A 353 -2.25 -10.76 -22.94
C ILE A 353 -1.01 -10.67 -23.81
N GLU A 354 -1.05 -9.77 -24.77
CA GLU A 354 0.01 -9.54 -25.74
C GLU A 354 0.29 -8.03 -25.83
N GLU A 355 1.54 -7.67 -26.14
CA GLU A 355 1.84 -6.26 -26.44
C GLU A 355 1.17 -5.83 -27.74
N LYS A 356 0.68 -4.59 -27.76
CA LYS A 356 0.14 -4.01 -28.98
C LYS A 356 1.21 -3.98 -30.07
N PRO A 357 0.84 -4.31 -31.33
CA PRO A 357 1.80 -4.34 -32.43
C PRO A 357 2.55 -3.01 -32.64
N GLU A 358 1.91 -1.87 -32.34
CA GLU A 358 2.51 -0.54 -32.43
C GLU A 358 3.59 -0.35 -31.37
N VAL A 359 3.32 -0.77 -30.13
CA VAL A 359 4.25 -0.71 -29.01
C VAL A 359 5.47 -1.59 -29.24
N ARG A 360 5.24 -2.80 -29.74
CA ARG A 360 6.31 -3.74 -30.08
C ARG A 360 7.23 -3.22 -31.19
N LYS A 361 6.66 -2.52 -32.18
CA LYS A 361 7.43 -1.90 -33.29
C LYS A 361 8.22 -0.67 -32.82
N ALA A 362 7.70 0.07 -31.84
CA ALA A 362 8.33 1.27 -31.29
C ALA A 362 9.42 0.98 -30.24
N GLY A 363 9.59 -0.30 -29.82
CA GLY A 363 10.53 -0.68 -28.78
C GLY A 363 10.17 -0.18 -27.37
N GLY A 364 8.90 0.12 -27.15
CA GLY A 364 8.34 0.59 -25.89
C GLY A 364 7.36 1.74 -26.08
N VAL A 365 6.57 2.05 -25.06
CA VAL A 365 5.72 3.24 -25.02
C VAL A 365 6.56 4.38 -24.46
N TYR A 366 6.87 5.38 -25.29
CA TYR A 366 7.53 6.60 -24.84
C TYR A 366 6.46 7.62 -24.47
N TYR A 367 6.29 7.86 -23.19
CA TYR A 367 5.61 9.06 -22.69
C TYR A 367 6.62 10.20 -22.71
N THR A 368 6.43 11.18 -23.57
CA THR A 368 7.11 12.48 -23.44
C THR A 368 6.27 13.33 -22.51
N PRO A 369 6.73 13.63 -21.28
CA PRO A 369 6.06 14.65 -20.47
C PRO A 369 6.14 15.98 -21.23
N LYS A 370 5.00 16.63 -21.43
CA LYS A 370 4.94 18.03 -21.85
C LYS A 370 5.19 18.94 -20.68
#